data_1267305894bd53517d07275c72513882
#
_entry.id   1267305894bd53517d07275c72513882
#
_cell.length_a   1.000
_cell.length_b   1.000
_cell.length_c   1.000
_cell.angle_alpha   90.00
_cell.angle_beta   90.00
_cell.angle_gamma   90.00
#
_symmetry.space_group_name_H-M   'P 1'
#
loop_
_entity.id
_entity.type
_entity.pdbx_description
1 polymer ?
#
loop_
_entity_poly.entity_id
_entity_poly.type
_entity_poly.pdbx_seq_one_letter_code
_entity_poly.pdbx_strand_id
1 'polypeptide(L)'
;LNTVEPQRPLFYAFFGTYVSEKAFSVCIKDSVFIDPACGSGGMFVQSARYMHNHNASEAEQMSFRCYGVEKEPDTVKLAKMNLLLNNVRGEITEANSFYADPYNAVGAFDYVMANPPFNVDEVTFDRVIDDARFNTYGVPRNSSNSSKKKSDKKETVPNANYLWIGYFATALNENGRAALVMANSASDAGKSEYEIRKKMIEEGIISQMVTLPSNMFSTVTLPATLWFFDKQKPHTDKNDEILFIDARNVFTQVDRAHRKFSDEQIKNLGIITRLYKGDSGALKALIEEYKAAMSEAPEESDDKEVKTKSYWQAQINWLTERFPDGKYRDVIGLCKVATLGISYELDENGEPKLDKDGNPIEIIEEDSIADQDYSLNAGRYVGVVIEDDGMTAEAFKETMLGLNTEYEALNAEAKELETQIGKNLKALFGE
;
A
#
# COMPACT_ATOMS: atom_id res chain seq x y z
N LEU A 1 -8.93 22.00 -14.12
CA LEU A 1 -7.49 21.63 -14.16
C LEU A 1 -6.88 21.43 -12.77
N ASN A 2 -7.66 21.49 -11.69
CA ASN A 2 -7.21 21.30 -10.31
C ASN A 2 -7.62 19.93 -9.71
N THR A 3 -7.82 18.94 -10.53
CA THR A 3 -8.10 17.56 -10.05
C THR A 3 -6.82 16.74 -9.92
N VAL A 4 -5.76 17.32 -9.35
CA VAL A 4 -4.67 16.52 -8.80
C VAL A 4 -5.21 15.95 -7.50
N GLU A 5 -5.48 14.64 -7.49
CA GLU A 5 -6.00 13.96 -6.31
C GLU A 5 -5.18 14.32 -5.08
N PRO A 6 -5.80 14.79 -3.98
CA PRO A 6 -5.09 15.31 -2.80
C PRO A 6 -4.23 14.27 -2.07
N GLN A 7 -4.21 13.03 -2.54
CA GLN A 7 -3.54 11.91 -1.88
C GLN A 7 -2.21 11.49 -2.52
N ARG A 8 -1.86 12.09 -3.65
CA ARG A 8 -0.56 11.86 -4.27
C ARG A 8 0.63 12.26 -3.38
N PRO A 9 0.56 13.33 -2.55
CA PRO A 9 1.62 13.64 -1.60
C PRO A 9 1.95 12.49 -0.64
N LEU A 10 0.96 11.69 -0.25
CA LEU A 10 1.14 10.56 0.65
C LEU A 10 2.15 9.53 0.13
N PHE A 11 1.98 9.14 -1.12
CA PHE A 11 2.83 8.15 -1.75
C PHE A 11 4.29 8.61 -1.79
N TYR A 12 4.52 9.90 -2.07
CA TYR A 12 5.87 10.48 -2.08
C TYR A 12 6.50 10.61 -0.73
N ALA A 13 5.71 11.00 0.27
CA ALA A 13 6.24 11.11 1.60
C ALA A 13 6.69 9.73 2.12
N PHE A 14 5.92 8.68 1.85
CA PHE A 14 6.36 7.32 2.16
C PHE A 14 7.59 6.90 1.34
N PHE A 15 7.62 7.19 0.05
CA PHE A 15 8.78 6.85 -0.77
C PHE A 15 10.00 7.70 -0.40
N GLY A 16 9.84 8.99 -0.17
CA GLY A 16 10.95 9.87 0.24
C GLY A 16 11.49 9.56 1.62
N THR A 17 10.65 9.14 2.56
CA THR A 17 11.12 8.64 3.87
C THR A 17 11.70 7.23 3.78
N TYR A 18 11.24 6.45 2.81
CA TYR A 18 11.80 5.13 2.52
C TYR A 18 13.22 5.22 1.93
N VAL A 19 13.49 6.22 1.10
CA VAL A 19 14.84 6.59 0.66
C VAL A 19 15.33 7.67 1.64
N SER A 20 16.18 7.33 2.61
CA SER A 20 16.64 8.27 3.65
C SER A 20 17.18 9.60 3.07
N GLU A 21 16.98 10.73 3.76
CA GLU A 21 17.42 12.06 3.28
C GLU A 21 18.91 12.12 2.87
N LYS A 22 19.79 11.39 3.58
CA LYS A 22 21.20 11.28 3.21
C LYS A 22 21.46 10.42 1.97
N ALA A 23 20.64 9.39 1.74
CA ALA A 23 20.71 8.56 0.53
C ALA A 23 20.02 9.25 -0.66
N PHE A 24 19.08 10.17 -0.40
CA PHE A 24 18.27 10.81 -1.43
C PHE A 24 19.10 11.61 -2.42
N SER A 25 20.00 12.48 -1.96
CA SER A 25 20.86 13.29 -2.84
C SER A 25 21.90 12.45 -3.61
N VAL A 26 22.36 11.34 -3.01
CA VAL A 26 23.32 10.42 -3.66
C VAL A 26 22.64 9.48 -4.62
N CYS A 27 21.40 9.04 -4.32
CA CYS A 27 20.67 8.06 -5.13
C CYS A 27 19.95 8.66 -6.36
N ILE A 28 19.68 9.98 -6.39
CA ILE A 28 18.88 10.59 -7.48
C ILE A 28 19.74 10.94 -8.70
N LYS A 29 21.03 11.19 -8.52
CA LYS A 29 21.90 11.60 -9.60
C LYS A 29 21.94 10.50 -10.68
N ASP A 30 21.57 10.89 -11.91
CA ASP A 30 21.51 10.03 -13.08
C ASP A 30 20.50 8.87 -13.00
N SER A 31 19.59 8.89 -12.02
CA SER A 31 18.59 7.85 -11.83
C SER A 31 17.49 7.88 -12.90
N VAL A 32 17.00 6.70 -13.23
CA VAL A 32 15.90 6.49 -14.16
C VAL A 32 14.65 5.98 -13.43
N PHE A 33 13.54 6.64 -13.69
CA PHE A 33 12.26 6.39 -13.07
C PHE A 33 11.21 6.01 -14.10
N ILE A 34 10.44 4.95 -13.89
CA ILE A 34 9.30 4.58 -14.73
C ILE A 34 7.98 4.58 -13.97
N ASP A 35 6.94 5.09 -14.65
CA ASP A 35 5.54 4.88 -14.30
C ASP A 35 4.84 4.18 -15.49
N PRO A 36 4.54 2.88 -15.38
CA PRO A 36 3.96 2.11 -16.49
C PRO A 36 2.46 2.38 -16.71
N ALA A 37 1.84 3.24 -15.89
CA ALA A 37 0.45 3.68 -16.01
C ALA A 37 0.33 5.15 -15.63
N CYS A 38 1.13 6.01 -16.27
CA CYS A 38 1.48 7.33 -15.76
C CYS A 38 0.31 8.34 -15.75
N GLY A 39 -0.79 8.04 -16.41
CA GLY A 39 -1.92 8.96 -16.50
C GLY A 39 -1.46 10.33 -16.97
N SER A 40 -1.83 11.38 -16.26
CA SER A 40 -1.42 12.75 -16.55
C SER A 40 0.03 13.10 -16.15
N GLY A 41 0.87 12.13 -15.79
CA GLY A 41 2.25 12.35 -15.35
C GLY A 41 2.39 12.98 -13.96
N GLY A 42 1.33 12.90 -13.15
CA GLY A 42 1.30 13.50 -11.81
C GLY A 42 2.39 12.97 -10.89
N MET A 43 2.76 11.67 -11.02
CA MET A 43 3.82 11.05 -10.25
C MET A 43 5.16 11.76 -10.49
N PHE A 44 5.52 12.02 -11.72
CA PHE A 44 6.75 12.70 -12.11
C PHE A 44 6.84 14.12 -11.56
N VAL A 45 5.75 14.88 -11.70
CA VAL A 45 5.67 16.27 -11.20
C VAL A 45 5.84 16.32 -9.68
N GLN A 46 5.21 15.41 -8.97
CA GLN A 46 5.35 15.36 -7.52
C GLN A 46 6.76 14.93 -7.10
N SER A 47 7.37 13.96 -7.77
CA SER A 47 8.76 13.58 -7.51
C SER A 47 9.70 14.77 -7.66
N ALA A 48 9.56 15.56 -8.72
CA ALA A 48 10.34 16.78 -8.92
C ALA A 48 10.13 17.81 -7.80
N ARG A 49 8.87 18.01 -7.38
CA ARG A 49 8.56 18.87 -6.23
C ARG A 49 9.19 18.38 -4.92
N TYR A 50 9.13 17.07 -4.70
CA TYR A 50 9.76 16.47 -3.54
C TYR A 50 11.27 16.72 -3.54
N MET A 51 11.96 16.49 -4.66
CA MET A 51 13.37 16.76 -4.82
C MET A 51 13.71 18.24 -4.52
N HIS A 52 12.92 19.15 -5.07
CA HIS A 52 13.07 20.58 -4.84
C HIS A 52 12.95 20.94 -3.35
N ASN A 53 11.93 20.42 -2.67
CA ASN A 53 11.65 20.68 -1.26
C ASN A 53 12.70 20.06 -0.31
N HIS A 54 13.48 19.09 -0.77
CA HIS A 54 14.55 18.43 -0.02
C HIS A 54 15.94 18.87 -0.48
N ASN A 55 16.04 20.10 -1.01
CA ASN A 55 17.28 20.77 -1.38
C ASN A 55 18.14 20.03 -2.43
N ALA A 56 17.53 19.19 -3.30
CA ALA A 56 18.25 18.70 -4.45
C ALA A 56 18.67 19.86 -5.35
N SER A 57 19.93 19.89 -5.75
CA SER A 57 20.46 20.90 -6.66
C SER A 57 19.78 20.85 -8.02
N GLU A 58 19.78 21.94 -8.76
CA GLU A 58 19.26 21.96 -10.14
C GLU A 58 19.92 20.88 -11.01
N ALA A 59 21.22 20.63 -10.85
CA ALA A 59 21.94 19.60 -11.58
C ALA A 59 21.41 18.18 -11.26
N GLU A 60 21.11 17.88 -10.01
CA GLU A 60 20.50 16.60 -9.59
C GLU A 60 19.09 16.45 -10.13
N GLN A 61 18.26 17.50 -10.03
CA GLN A 61 16.91 17.50 -10.61
C GLN A 61 16.95 17.30 -12.14
N MET A 62 17.92 17.91 -12.81
CA MET A 62 18.10 17.81 -14.27
C MET A 62 18.69 16.45 -14.70
N SER A 63 19.37 15.72 -13.83
CA SER A 63 19.91 14.39 -14.13
C SER A 63 18.85 13.28 -14.03
N PHE A 64 17.79 13.49 -13.25
CA PHE A 64 16.69 12.56 -13.05
C PHE A 64 15.82 12.47 -14.32
N ARG A 65 15.60 11.25 -14.82
CA ARG A 65 14.84 11.01 -16.05
C ARG A 65 13.59 10.18 -15.78
N CYS A 66 12.46 10.68 -16.27
CA CYS A 66 11.17 10.01 -16.15
C CYS A 66 10.74 9.34 -17.44
N TYR A 67 10.23 8.13 -17.33
CA TYR A 67 9.66 7.36 -18.43
C TYR A 67 8.23 6.98 -18.09
N GLY A 68 7.29 7.34 -18.95
CA GLY A 68 5.87 7.07 -18.72
C GLY A 68 5.25 6.28 -19.86
N VAL A 69 4.41 5.31 -19.50
CA VAL A 69 3.55 4.63 -20.46
C VAL A 69 2.10 4.97 -20.14
N GLU A 70 1.35 5.41 -21.13
CA GLU A 70 -0.07 5.73 -21.01
C GLU A 70 -0.80 5.25 -22.26
N LYS A 71 -1.96 4.67 -22.06
CA LYS A 71 -2.75 4.06 -23.14
C LYS A 71 -3.58 5.08 -23.92
N GLU A 72 -4.10 6.11 -23.24
CA GLU A 72 -5.06 7.05 -23.82
C GLU A 72 -4.33 8.25 -24.47
N PRO A 73 -4.50 8.49 -25.80
CA PRO A 73 -3.76 9.53 -26.54
C PRO A 73 -3.88 10.94 -25.96
N ASP A 74 -5.06 11.31 -25.48
CA ASP A 74 -5.28 12.66 -24.91
C ASP A 74 -4.63 12.79 -23.53
N THR A 75 -4.59 11.71 -22.76
CA THR A 75 -3.89 11.66 -21.48
C THR A 75 -2.37 11.73 -21.68
N VAL A 76 -1.84 11.10 -22.73
CA VAL A 76 -0.42 11.24 -23.12
C VAL A 76 -0.05 12.69 -23.41
N LYS A 77 -0.89 13.42 -24.16
CA LYS A 77 -0.69 14.87 -24.43
C LYS A 77 -0.67 15.67 -23.14
N LEU A 78 -1.62 15.39 -22.24
CA LEU A 78 -1.72 16.04 -20.93
C LEU A 78 -0.47 15.75 -20.08
N ALA A 79 0.01 14.51 -20.05
CA ALA A 79 1.23 14.14 -19.35
C ALA A 79 2.45 14.92 -19.89
N LYS A 80 2.64 14.95 -21.20
CA LYS A 80 3.73 15.72 -21.84
C LYS A 80 3.66 17.21 -21.48
N MET A 81 2.46 17.80 -21.50
CA MET A 81 2.26 19.19 -21.08
C MET A 81 2.62 19.39 -19.59
N ASN A 82 2.21 18.49 -18.73
CA ASN A 82 2.53 18.57 -17.31
C ASN A 82 4.03 18.50 -17.04
N LEU A 83 4.74 17.58 -17.70
CA LEU A 83 6.20 17.51 -17.58
C LEU A 83 6.85 18.83 -18.02
N LEU A 84 6.46 19.34 -19.19
CA LEU A 84 6.99 20.59 -19.74
C LEU A 84 6.75 21.79 -18.81
N LEU A 85 5.52 21.97 -18.32
CA LEU A 85 5.13 23.08 -17.44
C LEU A 85 5.84 23.04 -16.09
N ASN A 86 6.23 21.87 -15.61
CA ASN A 86 6.93 21.69 -14.34
C ASN A 86 8.44 21.46 -14.50
N ASN A 87 8.99 21.68 -15.70
CA ASN A 87 10.41 21.51 -16.02
C ASN A 87 10.94 20.10 -15.65
N VAL A 88 10.14 19.05 -15.85
CA VAL A 88 10.51 17.67 -15.58
C VAL A 88 11.02 17.02 -16.87
N ARG A 89 12.22 16.45 -16.83
CA ARG A 89 12.80 15.72 -17.97
C ARG A 89 12.20 14.32 -18.04
N GLY A 90 11.52 14.02 -19.13
CA GLY A 90 10.93 12.70 -19.29
C GLY A 90 10.39 12.45 -20.69
N GLU A 91 10.09 11.19 -20.92
CA GLU A 91 9.51 10.68 -22.15
C GLU A 91 8.21 9.95 -21.83
N ILE A 92 7.14 10.29 -22.54
CA ILE A 92 5.84 9.62 -22.41
C ILE A 92 5.50 8.94 -23.73
N THR A 93 5.30 7.63 -23.68
CA THR A 93 4.94 6.82 -24.84
C THR A 93 3.49 6.36 -24.75
N GLU A 94 2.76 6.52 -25.85
CA GLU A 94 1.43 5.97 -26.02
C GLU A 94 1.53 4.47 -26.27
N ALA A 95 1.14 3.66 -25.27
CA ALA A 95 1.13 2.21 -25.36
C ALA A 95 0.26 1.57 -24.28
N ASN A 96 -0.15 0.32 -24.50
CA ASN A 96 -0.73 -0.52 -23.46
C ASN A 96 0.38 -1.37 -22.83
N SER A 97 0.72 -1.08 -21.58
CA SER A 97 1.81 -1.72 -20.82
C SER A 97 1.70 -3.24 -20.69
N PHE A 98 0.49 -3.81 -20.80
CA PHE A 98 0.34 -5.26 -20.84
C PHE A 98 0.86 -5.89 -22.13
N TYR A 99 0.91 -5.14 -23.23
CA TYR A 99 1.17 -5.68 -24.56
C TYR A 99 2.35 -5.06 -25.29
N ALA A 100 2.94 -4.01 -24.73
CA ALA A 100 4.09 -3.32 -25.28
C ALA A 100 5.09 -2.95 -24.19
N ASP A 101 6.36 -3.02 -24.53
CA ASP A 101 7.46 -2.61 -23.66
C ASP A 101 8.36 -1.61 -24.41
N PRO A 102 7.94 -0.34 -24.49
CA PRO A 102 8.66 0.66 -25.28
C PRO A 102 10.06 0.98 -24.75
N TYR A 103 10.34 0.60 -23.49
CA TYR A 103 11.58 0.97 -22.80
C TYR A 103 12.45 -0.22 -22.41
N ASN A 104 12.10 -1.45 -22.81
CA ASN A 104 12.79 -2.68 -22.40
C ASN A 104 12.97 -2.71 -20.87
N ALA A 105 11.85 -2.69 -20.16
CA ALA A 105 11.79 -2.34 -18.74
C ALA A 105 12.50 -3.34 -17.80
N VAL A 106 12.67 -4.60 -18.19
CA VAL A 106 13.23 -5.63 -17.30
C VAL A 106 14.64 -5.24 -16.82
N GLY A 107 14.79 -5.05 -15.51
CA GLY A 107 16.07 -4.72 -14.85
C GLY A 107 16.63 -3.34 -15.21
N ALA A 108 15.82 -2.42 -15.72
CA ALA A 108 16.32 -1.19 -16.34
C ALA A 108 16.20 0.06 -15.45
N PHE A 109 15.38 0.02 -14.39
CA PHE A 109 15.00 1.22 -13.66
C PHE A 109 15.47 1.21 -12.20
N ASP A 110 15.93 2.37 -11.73
CA ASP A 110 16.25 2.60 -10.32
C ASP A 110 14.98 2.75 -9.48
N TYR A 111 13.95 3.38 -10.08
CA TYR A 111 12.67 3.61 -9.39
C TYR A 111 11.49 3.24 -10.28
N VAL A 112 10.53 2.53 -9.67
CA VAL A 112 9.24 2.24 -10.30
C VAL A 112 8.14 2.71 -9.34
N MET A 113 7.32 3.65 -9.79
CA MET A 113 6.18 4.12 -8.98
C MET A 113 4.97 4.32 -9.87
N ALA A 114 3.83 3.79 -9.44
CA ALA A 114 2.55 4.08 -10.07
C ALA A 114 1.37 3.86 -9.13
N ASN A 115 0.25 4.42 -9.54
CA ASN A 115 -1.08 4.06 -9.08
C ASN A 115 -1.85 3.52 -10.31
N PRO A 116 -1.61 2.26 -10.70
CA PRO A 116 -2.24 1.68 -11.87
C PRO A 116 -3.72 1.42 -11.64
N PRO A 117 -4.53 1.24 -12.69
CA PRO A 117 -5.92 0.86 -12.52
C PRO A 117 -6.04 -0.51 -11.86
N PHE A 118 -6.92 -0.59 -10.83
CA PHE A 118 -7.15 -1.83 -10.07
C PHE A 118 -8.12 -2.76 -10.80
N ASN A 119 -7.94 -4.07 -10.60
CA ASN A 119 -8.87 -5.11 -11.04
C ASN A 119 -9.19 -5.06 -12.54
N VAL A 120 -8.21 -4.70 -13.37
CA VAL A 120 -8.37 -4.75 -14.82
C VAL A 120 -8.60 -6.20 -15.24
N ASP A 121 -9.66 -6.44 -15.96
CA ASP A 121 -10.01 -7.73 -16.55
C ASP A 121 -9.70 -7.79 -18.06
N GLU A 122 -10.02 -8.91 -18.71
CA GLU A 122 -9.87 -9.11 -20.16
C GLU A 122 -8.43 -9.01 -20.71
N VAL A 123 -7.39 -9.02 -19.85
CA VAL A 123 -6.00 -9.12 -20.33
C VAL A 123 -5.80 -10.54 -20.90
N THR A 124 -5.44 -10.62 -22.19
CA THR A 124 -5.27 -11.88 -22.91
C THR A 124 -4.07 -12.67 -22.38
N PHE A 125 -4.30 -13.86 -21.86
CA PHE A 125 -3.29 -14.69 -21.23
C PHE A 125 -2.14 -15.05 -22.18
N ASP A 126 -2.42 -15.51 -23.40
CA ASP A 126 -1.41 -15.89 -24.40
C ASP A 126 -0.45 -14.76 -24.80
N ARG A 127 -0.83 -13.50 -24.55
CA ARG A 127 -0.01 -12.33 -24.88
C ARG A 127 0.95 -11.93 -23.76
N VAL A 128 0.75 -12.43 -22.54
CA VAL A 128 1.54 -12.05 -21.35
C VAL A 128 2.32 -13.20 -20.77
N ILE A 129 1.97 -14.45 -21.12
CA ILE A 129 2.56 -15.64 -20.49
C ILE A 129 4.08 -15.79 -20.78
N ASP A 130 4.54 -15.37 -21.94
CA ASP A 130 5.95 -15.47 -22.34
C ASP A 130 6.72 -14.17 -22.12
N ASP A 131 6.09 -13.14 -21.56
CA ASP A 131 6.72 -11.84 -21.32
C ASP A 131 7.42 -11.85 -19.95
N ALA A 132 8.73 -11.62 -19.95
CA ALA A 132 9.56 -11.66 -18.73
C ALA A 132 9.12 -10.66 -17.66
N ARG A 133 8.45 -9.57 -18.04
CA ARG A 133 7.89 -8.60 -17.08
C ARG A 133 6.83 -9.23 -16.17
N PHE A 134 6.16 -10.30 -16.61
CA PHE A 134 5.06 -10.93 -15.91
C PHE A 134 5.35 -12.37 -15.48
N ASN A 135 6.06 -13.15 -16.31
CA ASN A 135 6.23 -14.58 -16.05
C ASN A 135 7.37 -14.93 -15.08
N THR A 136 8.24 -14.00 -14.75
CA THR A 136 9.35 -14.23 -13.81
C THR A 136 8.85 -14.78 -12.46
N TYR A 137 7.79 -14.18 -11.93
CA TYR A 137 7.12 -14.67 -10.73
C TYR A 137 5.92 -15.56 -11.03
N GLY A 138 5.35 -15.46 -12.22
CA GLY A 138 4.20 -16.20 -12.70
C GLY A 138 3.08 -15.28 -13.15
N VAL A 139 2.23 -15.82 -14.05
CA VAL A 139 1.06 -15.11 -14.58
C VAL A 139 -0.20 -15.68 -13.93
N PRO A 140 -1.10 -14.82 -13.39
CA PRO A 140 -2.36 -15.27 -12.79
C PRO A 140 -3.20 -16.10 -13.76
N ARG A 141 -3.74 -17.21 -13.29
CA ARG A 141 -4.58 -18.11 -14.08
C ARG A 141 -5.96 -18.31 -13.47
N ASN A 142 -6.96 -18.40 -14.31
CA ASN A 142 -8.25 -18.91 -13.86
C ASN A 142 -8.13 -20.42 -13.56
N SER A 143 -8.57 -20.85 -12.38
CA SER A 143 -8.67 -22.27 -12.06
C SER A 143 -9.76 -22.88 -12.92
N SER A 144 -9.41 -23.37 -14.11
CA SER A 144 -10.31 -24.09 -15.00
C SER A 144 -10.50 -25.53 -14.53
N ASN A 145 -11.34 -25.75 -13.54
CA ASN A 145 -12.01 -27.03 -13.33
C ASN A 145 -13.40 -27.03 -13.97
N SER A 146 -13.53 -26.51 -15.16
CA SER A 146 -14.76 -26.68 -15.92
C SER A 146 -14.45 -27.28 -17.28
N SER A 147 -14.77 -28.56 -17.42
CA SER A 147 -15.04 -29.27 -18.67
C SER A 147 -16.17 -28.59 -19.52
N LYS A 148 -16.13 -27.26 -19.61
CA LYS A 148 -16.98 -26.49 -20.51
C LYS A 148 -16.28 -26.39 -21.84
N LYS A 149 -16.92 -26.93 -22.88
CA LYS A 149 -16.60 -26.90 -24.30
C LYS A 149 -15.74 -25.66 -24.64
N LYS A 150 -14.60 -25.88 -25.32
CA LYS A 150 -13.84 -24.87 -26.05
C LYS A 150 -14.82 -24.00 -26.85
N SER A 151 -15.21 -22.88 -26.27
CA SER A 151 -15.75 -21.78 -27.05
C SER A 151 -14.53 -21.00 -27.57
N ASP A 152 -14.62 -20.40 -28.74
CA ASP A 152 -13.57 -19.58 -29.38
C ASP A 152 -13.15 -18.32 -28.58
N LYS A 153 -13.46 -18.26 -27.30
CA LYS A 153 -13.06 -17.17 -26.38
C LYS A 153 -11.61 -17.37 -25.96
N LYS A 154 -10.76 -16.40 -26.29
CA LYS A 154 -9.37 -16.35 -25.81
C LYS A 154 -9.33 -16.40 -24.28
N GLU A 155 -8.41 -17.18 -23.73
CA GLU A 155 -8.16 -17.20 -22.30
C GLU A 155 -7.68 -15.83 -21.81
N THR A 156 -8.23 -15.36 -20.70
CA THR A 156 -7.85 -14.10 -20.06
C THR A 156 -7.38 -14.34 -18.63
N VAL A 157 -6.53 -13.46 -18.10
CA VAL A 157 -6.18 -13.46 -16.67
C VAL A 157 -7.43 -13.10 -15.84
N PRO A 158 -7.56 -13.62 -14.60
CA PRO A 158 -8.71 -13.31 -13.73
C PRO A 158 -8.82 -11.82 -13.40
N ASN A 159 -7.70 -11.21 -13.06
CA ASN A 159 -7.49 -9.78 -12.95
C ASN A 159 -6.00 -9.47 -13.13
N ALA A 160 -5.67 -8.23 -13.45
CA ALA A 160 -4.30 -7.82 -13.78
C ALA A 160 -3.52 -7.25 -12.58
N ASN A 161 -4.00 -7.32 -11.35
CA ASN A 161 -3.29 -6.76 -10.19
C ASN A 161 -1.89 -7.36 -10.09
N TYR A 162 -1.75 -8.68 -10.20
CA TYR A 162 -0.46 -9.36 -10.13
C TYR A 162 0.40 -9.23 -11.40
N LEU A 163 -0.17 -8.79 -12.52
CA LEU A 163 0.64 -8.36 -13.67
C LEU A 163 1.35 -7.02 -13.34
N TRP A 164 0.63 -6.08 -12.72
CA TRP A 164 1.26 -4.84 -12.24
C TRP A 164 2.33 -5.11 -11.19
N ILE A 165 2.00 -5.94 -10.18
CA ILE A 165 2.95 -6.33 -9.12
C ILE A 165 4.21 -6.97 -9.72
N GLY A 166 4.05 -7.88 -10.68
CA GLY A 166 5.15 -8.51 -11.41
C GLY A 166 6.00 -7.49 -12.19
N TYR A 167 5.35 -6.59 -12.93
CA TYR A 167 6.04 -5.52 -13.66
C TYR A 167 6.93 -4.67 -12.74
N PHE A 168 6.40 -4.28 -11.58
CA PHE A 168 7.14 -3.44 -10.62
C PHE A 168 8.39 -4.15 -10.11
N ALA A 169 8.27 -5.42 -9.76
CA ALA A 169 9.39 -6.22 -9.27
C ALA A 169 10.46 -6.47 -10.35
N THR A 170 10.03 -6.73 -11.59
CA THR A 170 10.94 -7.10 -12.69
C THR A 170 11.59 -5.91 -13.38
N ALA A 171 10.94 -4.73 -13.37
CA ALA A 171 11.49 -3.53 -13.97
C ALA A 171 12.66 -2.92 -13.17
N LEU A 172 12.77 -3.26 -11.89
CA LEU A 172 13.85 -2.79 -11.03
C LEU A 172 15.20 -3.38 -11.43
N ASN A 173 16.23 -2.53 -11.51
CA ASN A 173 17.62 -2.96 -11.55
C ASN A 173 18.07 -3.52 -10.18
N GLU A 174 19.30 -3.98 -10.07
CA GLU A 174 19.86 -4.64 -8.87
C GLU A 174 19.82 -3.76 -7.61
N ASN A 175 19.83 -2.44 -7.75
CA ASN A 175 19.76 -1.47 -6.65
C ASN A 175 18.40 -0.78 -6.55
N GLY A 176 17.46 -1.18 -7.38
CA GLY A 176 16.21 -0.48 -7.59
C GLY A 176 15.22 -0.64 -6.45
N ARG A 177 14.33 0.35 -6.34
CA ARG A 177 13.22 0.38 -5.39
C ARG A 177 11.91 0.73 -6.07
N ALA A 178 10.84 0.09 -5.65
CA ALA A 178 9.51 0.41 -6.16
C ALA A 178 8.50 0.69 -5.06
N ALA A 179 7.50 1.47 -5.43
CA ALA A 179 6.34 1.69 -4.59
C ALA A 179 5.06 1.68 -5.44
N LEU A 180 4.12 0.85 -5.06
CA LEU A 180 2.91 0.54 -5.81
C LEU A 180 1.68 0.75 -4.94
N VAL A 181 0.71 1.50 -5.44
CA VAL A 181 -0.64 1.53 -4.84
C VAL A 181 -1.46 0.39 -5.44
N MET A 182 -2.05 -0.44 -4.61
CA MET A 182 -2.85 -1.57 -5.06
C MET A 182 -4.12 -1.74 -4.20
N ALA A 183 -5.15 -2.35 -4.76
CA ALA A 183 -6.34 -2.73 -4.00
C ALA A 183 -5.95 -3.67 -2.84
N ASN A 184 -6.52 -3.45 -1.65
CA ASN A 184 -6.19 -4.25 -0.47
C ASN A 184 -6.44 -5.76 -0.67
N SER A 185 -7.40 -6.13 -1.53
CA SER A 185 -7.68 -7.52 -1.88
C SER A 185 -6.49 -8.27 -2.51
N ALA A 186 -5.53 -7.58 -3.11
CA ALA A 186 -4.33 -8.21 -3.65
C ALA A 186 -3.41 -8.75 -2.56
N SER A 187 -3.46 -8.20 -1.35
CA SER A 187 -2.62 -8.61 -0.22
C SER A 187 -2.93 -10.01 0.30
N ASP A 188 -4.16 -10.50 0.08
CA ASP A 188 -4.64 -11.82 0.53
C ASP A 188 -5.16 -12.68 -0.64
N ALA A 189 -4.85 -12.33 -1.89
CA ALA A 189 -5.33 -13.07 -3.05
C ALA A 189 -4.86 -14.53 -3.03
N GLY A 190 -5.77 -15.45 -3.34
CA GLY A 190 -5.52 -16.90 -3.30
C GLY A 190 -5.14 -17.50 -4.65
N LYS A 191 -5.04 -18.82 -4.73
CA LYS A 191 -4.77 -19.61 -5.94
C LYS A 191 -3.43 -19.26 -6.60
N SER A 192 -3.42 -19.02 -7.92
CA SER A 192 -2.20 -18.68 -8.67
C SER A 192 -1.54 -17.38 -8.22
N GLU A 193 -2.32 -16.44 -7.67
CA GLU A 193 -1.82 -15.18 -7.13
C GLU A 193 -1.08 -15.40 -5.80
N TYR A 194 -1.51 -16.38 -5.00
CA TYR A 194 -0.81 -16.83 -3.80
C TYR A 194 0.61 -17.31 -4.14
N GLU A 195 0.77 -18.16 -5.16
CA GLU A 195 2.07 -18.69 -5.56
C GLU A 195 3.04 -17.58 -6.02
N ILE A 196 2.52 -16.58 -6.74
CA ILE A 196 3.30 -15.42 -7.17
C ILE A 196 3.76 -14.62 -5.96
N ARG A 197 2.85 -14.36 -5.02
CA ARG A 197 3.14 -13.62 -3.78
C ARG A 197 4.16 -14.34 -2.92
N LYS A 198 3.97 -15.65 -2.70
CA LYS A 198 4.90 -16.51 -1.98
C LYS A 198 6.32 -16.39 -2.53
N LYS A 199 6.49 -16.56 -3.83
CA LYS A 199 7.78 -16.41 -4.50
C LYS A 199 8.47 -15.07 -4.22
N MET A 200 7.73 -13.96 -4.32
CA MET A 200 8.27 -12.62 -4.09
C MET A 200 8.68 -12.40 -2.63
N ILE A 201 7.95 -12.98 -1.69
CA ILE A 201 8.25 -12.92 -0.25
C ILE A 201 9.49 -13.75 0.04
N GLU A 202 9.58 -14.98 -0.46
CA GLU A 202 10.73 -15.88 -0.28
C GLU A 202 12.00 -15.32 -0.94
N GLU A 203 11.90 -14.60 -2.06
CA GLU A 203 13.02 -13.86 -2.66
C GLU A 203 13.45 -12.65 -1.80
N GLY A 204 12.63 -12.25 -0.82
CA GLY A 204 12.93 -11.17 0.10
C GLY A 204 12.79 -9.75 -0.49
N ILE A 205 12.24 -9.57 -1.68
CA ILE A 205 12.18 -8.26 -2.35
C ILE A 205 11.09 -7.32 -1.81
N ILE A 206 10.07 -7.86 -1.12
CA ILE A 206 9.03 -7.04 -0.49
C ILE A 206 9.56 -6.57 0.86
N SER A 207 9.65 -5.27 1.05
CA SER A 207 10.29 -4.67 2.21
C SER A 207 9.32 -4.06 3.22
N GLN A 208 8.19 -3.54 2.72
CA GLN A 208 7.22 -2.86 3.57
C GLN A 208 5.82 -2.90 2.95
N MET A 209 4.81 -2.99 3.81
CA MET A 209 3.40 -2.90 3.46
C MET A 209 2.73 -1.84 4.31
N VAL A 210 1.93 -0.95 3.69
CA VAL A 210 1.17 0.07 4.42
C VAL A 210 -0.29 0.00 4.01
N THR A 211 -1.17 -0.37 4.94
CA THR A 211 -2.61 -0.37 4.70
C THR A 211 -3.19 1.02 4.96
N LEU A 212 -3.84 1.59 3.95
CA LEU A 212 -4.41 2.93 3.99
C LEU A 212 -5.85 2.92 4.53
N PRO A 213 -6.34 4.05 5.07
CA PRO A 213 -7.76 4.22 5.38
C PRO A 213 -8.64 4.05 4.15
N SER A 214 -9.89 3.65 4.34
CA SER A 214 -10.92 3.76 3.30
C SER A 214 -11.21 5.21 2.97
N ASN A 215 -11.83 5.47 1.80
CA ASN A 215 -12.21 6.81 1.38
C ASN A 215 -11.05 7.82 1.23
N MET A 216 -9.86 7.31 0.96
CA MET A 216 -8.68 8.13 0.67
C MET A 216 -8.59 8.57 -0.79
N PHE A 217 -9.35 7.95 -1.68
CA PHE A 217 -9.37 8.24 -3.12
C PHE A 217 -10.74 8.76 -3.54
N SER A 218 -10.77 9.77 -4.40
CA SER A 218 -12.02 10.40 -4.86
C SER A 218 -12.95 9.43 -5.61
N THR A 219 -12.39 8.40 -6.22
CA THR A 219 -13.11 7.44 -7.07
C THR A 219 -13.24 6.05 -6.47
N VAL A 220 -12.53 5.76 -5.37
CA VAL A 220 -12.48 4.42 -4.76
C VAL A 220 -12.71 4.53 -3.26
N THR A 221 -13.80 3.94 -2.78
CA THR A 221 -14.15 3.91 -1.36
C THR A 221 -13.43 2.81 -0.57
N LEU A 222 -12.93 1.78 -1.28
CA LEU A 222 -12.24 0.66 -0.66
C LEU A 222 -10.84 1.05 -0.18
N PRO A 223 -10.34 0.42 0.90
CA PRO A 223 -8.97 0.62 1.33
C PRO A 223 -7.99 0.14 0.26
N ALA A 224 -6.89 0.86 0.12
CA ALA A 224 -5.76 0.47 -0.70
C ALA A 224 -4.56 0.13 0.18
N THR A 225 -3.60 -0.57 -0.39
CA THR A 225 -2.35 -0.92 0.27
C THR A 225 -1.17 -0.42 -0.57
N LEU A 226 -0.18 0.15 0.09
CA LEU A 226 1.09 0.50 -0.53
C LEU A 226 2.03 -0.69 -0.39
N TRP A 227 2.57 -1.14 -1.52
CA TRP A 227 3.58 -2.20 -1.61
C TRP A 227 4.92 -1.57 -1.88
N PHE A 228 5.94 -1.93 -1.12
CA PHE A 228 7.29 -1.45 -1.31
C PHE A 228 8.24 -2.59 -1.63
N PHE A 229 9.03 -2.41 -2.67
CA PHE A 229 10.03 -3.35 -3.14
C PHE A 229 11.42 -2.75 -3.00
N ASP A 230 12.39 -3.57 -2.59
CA ASP A 230 13.80 -3.18 -2.50
C ASP A 230 14.68 -4.36 -2.95
N LYS A 231 15.33 -4.23 -4.10
CA LYS A 231 16.20 -5.28 -4.66
C LYS A 231 17.49 -5.48 -3.86
N GLN A 232 17.84 -4.54 -2.98
CA GLN A 232 18.99 -4.69 -2.09
C GLN A 232 18.65 -5.44 -0.79
N LYS A 233 17.37 -5.50 -0.41
CA LYS A 233 16.94 -6.14 0.85
C LYS A 233 17.37 -7.60 0.97
N PRO A 234 17.32 -8.46 -0.07
CA PRO A 234 17.81 -9.85 0.00
C PRO A 234 19.27 -10.00 0.41
N HIS A 235 20.06 -8.94 0.25
CA HIS A 235 21.49 -8.92 0.58
C HIS A 235 21.80 -8.31 1.95
N THR A 236 20.78 -8.08 2.78
CA THR A 236 20.91 -7.51 4.12
C THR A 236 20.52 -8.53 5.19
N ASP A 237 20.77 -8.19 6.45
CA ASP A 237 20.31 -8.93 7.63
C ASP A 237 18.78 -8.92 7.83
N LYS A 238 18.06 -8.14 7.00
CA LYS A 238 16.61 -8.01 7.01
C LYS A 238 15.93 -8.72 5.83
N ASN A 239 16.62 -9.67 5.21
CA ASN A 239 16.16 -10.35 4.00
C ASN A 239 14.80 -11.06 4.16
N ASP A 240 14.53 -11.61 5.33
CA ASP A 240 13.32 -12.34 5.71
C ASP A 240 12.25 -11.50 6.43
N GLU A 241 12.55 -10.23 6.73
CA GLU A 241 11.65 -9.32 7.43
C GLU A 241 10.75 -8.53 6.46
N ILE A 242 9.50 -8.26 6.86
CA ILE A 242 8.64 -7.26 6.23
C ILE A 242 8.09 -6.34 7.31
N LEU A 243 8.21 -5.02 7.10
CA LEU A 243 7.59 -4.02 7.97
C LEU A 243 6.13 -3.82 7.56
N PHE A 244 5.22 -4.11 8.45
CA PHE A 244 3.79 -3.85 8.29
C PHE A 244 3.39 -2.59 9.05
N ILE A 245 2.68 -1.67 8.38
CA ILE A 245 2.11 -0.46 8.98
C ILE A 245 0.61 -0.43 8.66
N ASP A 246 -0.20 -0.37 9.70
CA ASP A 246 -1.65 -0.19 9.58
C ASP A 246 -2.03 1.27 9.86
N ALA A 247 -2.23 2.02 8.79
CA ALA A 247 -2.60 3.43 8.88
C ALA A 247 -4.12 3.66 8.82
N ARG A 248 -4.95 2.59 8.86
CA ARG A 248 -6.42 2.70 8.72
C ARG A 248 -7.07 3.65 9.70
N ASN A 249 -6.47 3.79 10.89
CA ASN A 249 -6.96 4.65 11.96
C ASN A 249 -6.20 5.99 12.06
N VAL A 250 -5.27 6.26 11.15
CA VAL A 250 -4.52 7.52 11.09
C VAL A 250 -5.04 8.34 9.91
N PHE A 251 -5.89 9.32 10.13
CA PHE A 251 -6.42 10.19 9.08
C PHE A 251 -7.02 11.48 9.63
N THR A 252 -7.22 12.44 8.75
CA THR A 252 -8.04 13.63 8.98
C THR A 252 -9.31 13.50 8.15
N GLN A 253 -10.48 13.59 8.79
CA GLN A 253 -11.77 13.57 8.10
C GLN A 253 -11.99 14.92 7.41
N VAL A 254 -12.17 14.92 6.08
CA VAL A 254 -12.43 16.11 5.29
C VAL A 254 -13.94 16.41 5.26
N ASP A 255 -14.70 15.38 4.91
CA ASP A 255 -16.17 15.38 4.90
C ASP A 255 -16.70 13.95 5.15
N ARG A 256 -18.00 13.72 5.00
CA ARG A 256 -18.60 12.40 5.23
C ARG A 256 -18.01 11.27 4.39
N ALA A 257 -17.53 11.59 3.19
CA ALA A 257 -17.11 10.63 2.18
C ALA A 257 -15.58 10.61 1.96
N HIS A 258 -14.84 11.61 2.46
CA HIS A 258 -13.43 11.79 2.13
C HIS A 258 -12.56 11.92 3.37
N ARG A 259 -11.44 11.23 3.32
CA ARG A 259 -10.35 11.28 4.29
C ARG A 259 -9.06 11.73 3.62
N LYS A 260 -8.19 12.35 4.38
CA LYS A 260 -6.82 12.69 3.93
C LYS A 260 -5.83 12.49 5.07
N PHE A 261 -4.56 12.38 4.75
CA PHE A 261 -3.50 12.61 5.74
C PHE A 261 -3.14 14.08 5.81
N SER A 262 -2.87 14.58 7.00
CA SER A 262 -2.13 15.83 7.16
C SER A 262 -0.64 15.60 6.89
N ASP A 263 0.11 16.68 6.67
CA ASP A 263 1.56 16.59 6.47
C ASP A 263 2.26 15.97 7.69
N GLU A 264 1.76 16.27 8.90
CA GLU A 264 2.28 15.70 10.14
C GLU A 264 2.00 14.20 10.25
N GLN A 265 0.79 13.77 9.88
CA GLN A 265 0.45 12.34 9.86
C GLN A 265 1.36 11.58 8.89
N ILE A 266 1.66 12.16 7.73
CA ILE A 266 2.59 11.58 6.78
C ILE A 266 4.00 11.49 7.38
N LYS A 267 4.50 12.56 7.99
CA LYS A 267 5.82 12.58 8.66
C LYS A 267 5.87 11.58 9.81
N ASN A 268 4.82 11.51 10.63
CA ASN A 268 4.72 10.58 11.75
C ASN A 268 4.76 9.12 11.31
N LEU A 269 4.01 8.77 10.25
CA LEU A 269 4.07 7.42 9.67
C LEU A 269 5.43 7.12 9.04
N GLY A 270 6.04 8.12 8.38
CA GLY A 270 7.37 8.00 7.78
C GLY A 270 8.48 7.73 8.79
N ILE A 271 8.36 8.25 10.01
CA ILE A 271 9.33 8.00 11.11
C ILE A 271 9.41 6.51 11.44
N ILE A 272 8.30 5.75 11.36
CA ILE A 272 8.29 4.30 11.61
C ILE A 272 9.31 3.60 10.71
N THR A 273 9.26 3.90 9.42
CA THR A 273 10.19 3.34 8.43
C THR A 273 11.65 3.76 8.69
N ARG A 274 11.88 5.02 9.05
CA ARG A 274 13.23 5.53 9.36
C ARG A 274 13.81 4.87 10.60
N LEU A 275 13.02 4.72 11.65
CA LEU A 275 13.43 4.02 12.88
C LEU A 275 13.73 2.54 12.61
N TYR A 276 12.88 1.85 11.84
CA TYR A 276 13.12 0.47 11.41
C TYR A 276 14.46 0.33 10.64
N LYS A 277 14.82 1.32 9.84
CA LYS A 277 16.11 1.39 9.13
C LYS A 277 17.29 1.81 10.02
N GLY A 278 17.06 2.09 11.31
CA GLY A 278 18.10 2.46 12.26
C GLY A 278 18.42 3.97 12.30
N ASP A 279 17.66 4.83 11.63
CA ASP A 279 17.84 6.29 11.67
C ASP A 279 17.17 6.89 12.92
N SER A 280 17.82 6.73 14.05
CA SER A 280 17.34 7.28 15.33
C SER A 280 17.38 8.81 15.40
N GLY A 281 18.19 9.48 14.57
CA GLY A 281 18.25 10.93 14.49
C GLY A 281 17.00 11.58 13.93
N ALA A 282 16.28 10.86 13.07
CA ALA A 282 15.09 11.35 12.39
C ALA A 282 13.96 11.73 13.35
N LEU A 283 13.67 10.89 14.36
CA LEU A 283 12.64 11.18 15.34
C LEU A 283 12.96 12.45 16.13
N LYS A 284 14.21 12.59 16.57
CA LYS A 284 14.65 13.79 17.31
C LYS A 284 14.49 15.04 16.46
N ALA A 285 14.91 14.99 15.19
CA ALA A 285 14.79 16.12 14.28
C ALA A 285 13.32 16.52 14.06
N LEU A 286 12.41 15.56 13.88
CA LEU A 286 10.98 15.83 13.70
C LEU A 286 10.35 16.42 14.98
N ILE A 287 10.71 15.93 16.16
CA ILE A 287 10.22 16.49 17.42
C ILE A 287 10.68 17.94 17.60
N GLU A 288 11.94 18.28 17.25
CA GLU A 288 12.44 19.66 17.32
C GLU A 288 11.74 20.56 16.29
N GLU A 289 11.44 20.06 15.09
CA GLU A 289 10.62 20.78 14.11
C GLU A 289 9.23 21.10 14.68
N TYR A 290 8.57 20.13 15.32
CA TYR A 290 7.24 20.35 15.90
C TYR A 290 7.28 21.30 17.13
N LYS A 291 8.33 21.25 17.95
CA LYS A 291 8.53 22.20 19.04
C LYS A 291 8.73 23.64 18.53
N ALA A 292 9.48 23.80 17.44
CA ALA A 292 9.67 25.10 16.82
C ALA A 292 8.33 25.66 16.30
N ALA A 293 7.56 24.84 15.55
CA ALA A 293 6.23 25.21 15.07
C ALA A 293 5.26 25.52 16.23
N MET A 294 5.31 24.75 17.32
CA MET A 294 4.52 24.97 18.51
C MET A 294 4.83 26.30 19.20
N SER A 295 6.10 26.74 19.20
CA SER A 295 6.49 28.01 19.82
C SER A 295 5.90 29.23 19.13
N GLU A 296 5.64 29.12 17.83
CA GLU A 296 5.07 30.19 17.00
C GLU A 296 3.52 30.10 16.89
N ALA A 297 2.94 29.00 17.33
CA ALA A 297 1.51 28.73 17.21
C ALA A 297 0.69 29.47 18.27
N PRO A 298 -0.55 29.88 17.97
CA PRO A 298 -1.46 30.45 18.96
C PRO A 298 -1.91 29.41 19.98
N GLU A 299 -2.29 29.88 21.18
CA GLU A 299 -2.89 29.01 22.22
C GLU A 299 -4.21 28.40 21.75
N GLU A 300 -5.09 29.23 21.21
CA GLU A 300 -6.42 28.89 20.71
C GLU A 300 -6.70 29.58 19.39
N SER A 301 -7.58 29.01 18.59
CA SER A 301 -8.09 29.60 17.35
C SER A 301 -9.50 29.10 17.07
N ASP A 302 -10.37 30.00 16.64
CA ASP A 302 -11.72 29.67 16.12
C ASP A 302 -11.65 29.09 14.70
N ASP A 303 -10.55 29.33 13.98
CA ASP A 303 -10.29 28.78 12.67
C ASP A 303 -9.71 27.36 12.79
N LYS A 304 -10.45 26.38 12.31
CA LYS A 304 -10.07 24.94 12.34
C LYS A 304 -8.84 24.60 11.50
N GLU A 305 -8.47 25.46 10.57
CA GLU A 305 -7.25 25.27 9.74
C GLU A 305 -5.99 25.74 10.45
N VAL A 306 -6.12 26.56 11.49
CA VAL A 306 -4.99 27.06 12.28
C VAL A 306 -4.54 26.03 13.29
N LYS A 307 -3.30 25.60 13.19
CA LYS A 307 -2.67 24.63 14.08
C LYS A 307 -2.25 25.31 15.38
N THR A 308 -2.91 25.00 16.47
CA THR A 308 -2.67 25.55 17.81
C THR A 308 -1.53 24.83 18.53
N LYS A 309 -1.09 25.36 19.67
CA LYS A 309 -0.09 24.70 20.52
C LYS A 309 -0.54 23.30 20.95
N SER A 310 -1.80 23.13 21.29
CA SER A 310 -2.36 21.82 21.67
C SER A 310 -2.30 20.82 20.52
N TYR A 311 -2.50 21.25 19.28
CA TYR A 311 -2.33 20.41 18.09
C TYR A 311 -0.89 19.88 17.97
N TRP A 312 0.10 20.78 18.08
CA TRP A 312 1.52 20.39 17.98
C TRP A 312 1.95 19.49 19.12
N GLN A 313 1.49 19.78 20.35
CA GLN A 313 1.75 18.90 21.48
C GLN A 313 1.18 17.50 21.27
N ALA A 314 0.00 17.39 20.68
CA ALA A 314 -0.57 16.09 20.33
C ALA A 314 0.29 15.30 19.33
N GLN A 315 0.89 15.96 18.33
CA GLN A 315 1.82 15.31 17.39
C GLN A 315 3.10 14.82 18.11
N ILE A 316 3.65 15.63 19.00
CA ILE A 316 4.83 15.26 19.80
C ILE A 316 4.50 14.06 20.70
N ASN A 317 3.37 14.09 21.39
CA ASN A 317 2.92 13.00 22.25
C ASN A 317 2.72 11.70 21.44
N TRP A 318 2.10 11.79 20.26
CA TRP A 318 1.90 10.64 19.38
C TRP A 318 3.21 9.92 19.06
N LEU A 319 4.29 10.68 18.83
CA LEU A 319 5.61 10.14 18.54
C LEU A 319 6.29 9.56 19.78
N THR A 320 6.29 10.32 20.89
CA THR A 320 7.05 9.96 22.10
C THR A 320 6.41 8.81 22.89
N GLU A 321 5.09 8.67 22.86
CA GLU A 321 4.39 7.53 23.49
C GLU A 321 4.67 6.23 22.74
N ARG A 322 4.79 6.29 21.41
CA ARG A 322 5.02 5.11 20.58
C ARG A 322 6.49 4.72 20.51
N PHE A 323 7.38 5.70 20.47
CA PHE A 323 8.82 5.49 20.32
C PHE A 323 9.65 6.27 21.39
N PRO A 324 9.45 5.98 22.70
CA PRO A 324 10.06 6.76 23.78
C PRO A 324 11.59 6.76 23.77
N ASP A 325 12.20 5.66 23.31
CA ASP A 325 13.65 5.49 23.27
C ASP A 325 14.29 5.97 21.96
N GLY A 326 13.50 6.54 21.05
CA GLY A 326 13.96 6.95 19.73
C GLY A 326 14.42 5.78 18.83
N LYS A 327 13.98 4.57 19.13
CA LYS A 327 14.25 3.36 18.37
C LYS A 327 12.95 2.73 17.86
N TYR A 328 13.06 1.94 16.81
CA TYR A 328 11.93 1.13 16.35
C TYR A 328 11.53 0.13 17.43
N ARG A 329 10.25 -0.03 17.60
CA ARG A 329 9.60 -1.13 18.30
C ARG A 329 8.25 -1.40 17.66
N ASP A 330 7.75 -2.61 17.80
CA ASP A 330 6.39 -2.95 17.42
C ASP A 330 5.38 -2.17 18.28
N VAL A 331 4.35 -1.64 17.62
CA VAL A 331 3.27 -0.89 18.27
C VAL A 331 1.94 -1.53 17.88
N ILE A 332 1.26 -2.12 18.86
CA ILE A 332 -0.03 -2.80 18.67
C ILE A 332 -1.01 -1.87 17.96
N GLY A 333 -1.65 -2.38 16.90
CA GLY A 333 -2.62 -1.66 16.09
C GLY A 333 -2.02 -0.61 15.14
N LEU A 334 -0.68 -0.50 15.06
CA LEU A 334 -0.02 0.48 14.19
C LEU A 334 1.08 -0.13 13.32
N CYS A 335 2.08 -0.78 13.91
CA CYS A 335 3.19 -1.34 13.14
C CYS A 335 3.80 -2.57 13.80
N LYS A 336 4.23 -3.52 12.98
CA LYS A 336 4.98 -4.71 13.40
C LYS A 336 5.94 -5.14 12.29
N VAL A 337 7.11 -5.64 12.68
CA VAL A 337 7.99 -6.40 11.79
C VAL A 337 7.62 -7.88 11.92
N ALA A 338 7.36 -8.53 10.80
CA ALA A 338 7.17 -9.97 10.74
C ALA A 338 8.25 -10.61 9.88
N THR A 339 8.74 -11.75 10.34
CA THR A 339 9.72 -12.60 9.64
C THR A 339 9.02 -13.60 8.73
N LEU A 340 9.72 -14.10 7.73
CA LEU A 340 9.23 -15.23 6.92
C LEU A 340 8.95 -16.44 7.80
N GLY A 341 9.79 -16.70 8.82
CA GLY A 341 9.58 -17.70 9.85
C GLY A 341 9.64 -19.14 9.37
N ILE A 342 10.46 -19.43 8.37
CA ILE A 342 10.72 -20.79 7.89
C ILE A 342 12.12 -21.23 8.37
N SER A 343 12.17 -22.36 9.06
CA SER A 343 13.38 -23.07 9.36
C SER A 343 13.22 -24.55 8.97
N TYR A 344 14.29 -25.34 9.06
CA TYR A 344 14.25 -26.73 8.65
C TYR A 344 14.60 -27.65 9.81
N GLU A 345 13.93 -28.81 9.88
CA GLU A 345 14.34 -29.88 10.79
C GLU A 345 15.69 -30.40 10.36
N LEU A 346 16.67 -30.41 11.28
CA LEU A 346 18.04 -30.86 10.97
C LEU A 346 18.27 -32.31 11.42
N ASP A 347 19.10 -33.02 10.68
CA ASP A 347 19.60 -34.34 11.05
C ASP A 347 20.80 -34.25 12.04
N GLU A 348 21.39 -35.40 12.38
CA GLU A 348 22.54 -35.51 13.30
C GLU A 348 23.82 -34.81 12.75
N ASN A 349 23.87 -34.52 11.45
CA ASN A 349 24.99 -33.87 10.78
C ASN A 349 24.74 -32.35 10.60
N GLY A 350 23.54 -31.85 10.96
CA GLY A 350 23.16 -30.47 10.78
C GLY A 350 22.63 -30.16 9.38
N GLU A 351 22.30 -31.17 8.58
CA GLU A 351 21.68 -31.02 7.26
C GLU A 351 20.14 -31.11 7.36
N PRO A 352 19.40 -30.44 6.48
CA PRO A 352 17.93 -30.52 6.48
C PRO A 352 17.44 -31.96 6.28
N LYS A 353 16.58 -32.43 7.19
CA LYS A 353 15.86 -33.70 7.00
C LYS A 353 14.92 -33.59 5.83
N LEU A 354 14.83 -34.68 5.05
CA LEU A 354 13.94 -34.74 3.90
C LEU A 354 12.68 -35.55 4.23
N ASP A 355 11.57 -35.14 3.68
CA ASP A 355 10.30 -35.86 3.68
C ASP A 355 10.35 -37.05 2.71
N LYS A 356 9.24 -37.78 2.53
CA LYS A 356 9.12 -38.96 1.65
C LYS A 356 9.27 -38.63 0.16
N ASP A 357 9.07 -37.35 -0.19
CA ASP A 357 9.10 -36.81 -1.56
C ASP A 357 10.47 -36.17 -1.86
N GLY A 358 11.37 -36.13 -0.86
CA GLY A 358 12.70 -35.57 -0.98
C GLY A 358 12.81 -34.07 -0.73
N ASN A 359 11.78 -33.46 -0.15
CA ASN A 359 11.79 -32.04 0.21
C ASN A 359 12.24 -31.85 1.66
N PRO A 360 12.97 -30.75 1.98
CA PRO A 360 13.28 -30.40 3.36
C PRO A 360 12.00 -30.26 4.21
N ILE A 361 12.04 -30.83 5.44
CA ILE A 361 10.94 -30.70 6.40
C ILE A 361 10.98 -29.30 6.98
N GLU A 362 9.98 -28.48 6.64
CA GLU A 362 9.86 -27.11 7.13
C GLU A 362 9.28 -27.07 8.55
N ILE A 363 9.85 -26.20 9.38
CA ILE A 363 9.30 -25.79 10.67
C ILE A 363 8.84 -24.33 10.51
N ILE A 364 7.55 -24.09 10.66
CA ILE A 364 6.95 -22.76 10.53
C ILE A 364 6.82 -22.15 11.93
N GLU A 365 7.37 -20.96 12.11
CA GLU A 365 7.28 -20.18 13.33
C GLU A 365 5.87 -19.59 13.47
N GLU A 366 5.28 -19.66 14.65
CA GLU A 366 3.95 -19.10 14.97
C GLU A 366 3.96 -17.58 14.76
N ASP A 367 2.87 -17.03 14.26
CA ASP A 367 2.70 -15.59 13.90
C ASP A 367 3.64 -15.06 12.81
N SER A 368 4.38 -15.93 12.13
CA SER A 368 5.24 -15.57 11.00
C SER A 368 4.43 -15.33 9.71
N ILE A 369 5.12 -14.85 8.66
CA ILE A 369 4.49 -14.63 7.35
C ILE A 369 4.05 -15.96 6.73
N ALA A 370 4.83 -17.03 6.88
CA ALA A 370 4.48 -18.35 6.40
C ALA A 370 3.28 -18.94 7.14
N ASP A 371 3.20 -18.75 8.46
CA ASP A 371 2.05 -19.16 9.30
C ASP A 371 0.75 -18.42 8.91
N GLN A 372 0.87 -17.18 8.48
CA GLN A 372 -0.25 -16.36 8.01
C GLN A 372 -0.55 -16.54 6.51
N ASP A 373 -0.27 -17.70 5.92
CA ASP A 373 -0.50 -18.01 4.50
C ASP A 373 0.13 -16.98 3.54
N TYR A 374 1.29 -16.45 3.87
CA TYR A 374 1.98 -15.42 3.11
C TYR A 374 1.10 -14.18 2.87
N SER A 375 0.18 -13.89 3.77
CA SER A 375 -0.63 -12.68 3.71
C SER A 375 0.25 -11.43 3.81
N LEU A 376 -0.12 -10.38 3.06
CA LEU A 376 0.51 -9.07 3.13
C LEU A 376 -0.44 -8.01 3.70
N ASN A 377 -1.49 -8.45 4.38
CA ASN A 377 -2.43 -7.58 5.07
C ASN A 377 -1.91 -7.21 6.45
N ALA A 378 -1.55 -5.93 6.65
CA ALA A 378 -0.98 -5.45 7.90
C ALA A 378 -1.86 -5.78 9.13
N GLY A 379 -3.18 -5.81 8.98
CA GLY A 379 -4.10 -6.13 10.07
C GLY A 379 -3.94 -7.53 10.68
N ARG A 380 -3.29 -8.47 9.98
CA ARG A 380 -2.99 -9.80 10.52
C ARG A 380 -1.81 -9.80 11.50
N TYR A 381 -0.94 -8.81 11.40
CA TYR A 381 0.32 -8.77 12.15
C TYR A 381 0.30 -7.77 13.30
N VAL A 382 -0.25 -6.56 13.09
CA VAL A 382 -0.13 -5.47 14.05
C VAL A 382 -1.02 -5.63 15.29
N GLY A 383 -1.93 -6.61 15.30
CA GLY A 383 -2.88 -6.81 16.38
C GLY A 383 -4.00 -5.76 16.40
N VAL A 384 -4.88 -5.87 17.37
CA VAL A 384 -6.01 -4.97 17.58
C VAL A 384 -5.88 -4.29 18.92
N VAL A 385 -5.97 -2.97 18.93
CA VAL A 385 -6.13 -2.21 20.18
C VAL A 385 -7.59 -2.37 20.61
N ILE A 386 -7.81 -3.11 21.68
CA ILE A 386 -9.11 -3.16 22.34
C ILE A 386 -9.13 -1.96 23.29
N GLU A 387 -9.88 -0.91 22.90
CA GLU A 387 -10.15 0.18 23.84
C GLU A 387 -11.06 -0.37 24.94
N ASP A 388 -10.61 -0.27 26.17
CA ASP A 388 -11.46 -0.54 27.33
C ASP A 388 -12.47 0.62 27.41
N ASP A 389 -13.70 0.32 27.07
CA ASP A 389 -14.81 1.28 27.13
C ASP A 389 -15.24 1.60 28.58
N GLY A 390 -14.53 1.03 29.57
CA GLY A 390 -14.80 1.17 30.98
C GLY A 390 -16.11 0.48 31.42
N MET A 391 -16.72 -0.32 30.57
CA MET A 391 -17.95 -1.01 30.82
C MET A 391 -17.67 -2.29 31.63
N THR A 392 -18.28 -2.43 32.80
CA THR A 392 -18.20 -3.69 33.55
C THR A 392 -18.91 -4.82 32.80
N ALA A 393 -18.56 -6.07 33.11
CA ALA A 393 -19.22 -7.24 32.51
C ALA A 393 -20.74 -7.24 32.76
N GLU A 394 -21.17 -6.75 33.89
CA GLU A 394 -22.60 -6.59 34.27
C GLU A 394 -23.27 -5.52 33.40
N ALA A 395 -22.64 -4.34 33.23
CA ALA A 395 -23.15 -3.24 32.40
C ALA A 395 -23.22 -3.65 30.92
N PHE A 396 -22.21 -4.36 30.42
CA PHE A 396 -22.21 -4.92 29.06
C PHE A 396 -23.38 -5.90 28.86
N LYS A 397 -23.58 -6.83 29.81
CA LYS A 397 -24.69 -7.79 29.77
C LYS A 397 -26.05 -7.09 29.78
N GLU A 398 -26.24 -6.08 30.62
CA GLU A 398 -27.48 -5.29 30.69
C GLU A 398 -27.73 -4.55 29.38
N THR A 399 -26.70 -3.92 28.81
CA THR A 399 -26.78 -3.24 27.51
C THR A 399 -27.16 -4.22 26.40
N MET A 400 -26.52 -5.39 26.33
CA MET A 400 -26.81 -6.40 25.32
C MET A 400 -28.23 -6.97 25.44
N LEU A 401 -28.71 -7.19 26.64
CA LEU A 401 -30.09 -7.62 26.89
C LEU A 401 -31.10 -6.53 26.49
N GLY A 402 -30.78 -5.26 26.77
CA GLY A 402 -31.59 -4.11 26.32
C GLY A 402 -31.69 -4.01 24.80
N LEU A 403 -30.55 -4.09 24.10
CA LEU A 403 -30.49 -4.08 22.63
C LEU A 403 -31.21 -5.28 22.01
N ASN A 404 -31.12 -6.46 22.60
CA ASN A 404 -31.85 -7.63 22.13
C ASN A 404 -33.37 -7.44 22.27
N THR A 405 -33.83 -6.85 23.39
CA THR A 405 -35.23 -6.56 23.59
C THR A 405 -35.75 -5.54 22.57
N GLU A 406 -35.00 -4.49 22.29
CA GLU A 406 -35.32 -3.50 21.25
C GLU A 406 -35.36 -4.14 19.86
N TYR A 407 -34.38 -4.98 19.55
CA TYR A 407 -34.33 -5.73 18.29
C TYR A 407 -35.55 -6.63 18.11
N GLU A 408 -35.96 -7.37 19.15
CA GLU A 408 -37.16 -8.21 19.10
C GLU A 408 -38.42 -7.38 18.89
N ALA A 409 -38.54 -6.22 19.54
CA ALA A 409 -39.66 -5.30 19.37
C ALA A 409 -39.72 -4.76 17.94
N LEU A 410 -38.61 -4.28 17.39
CA LEU A 410 -38.51 -3.79 16.00
C LEU A 410 -38.82 -4.87 14.96
N ASN A 411 -38.39 -6.12 15.19
CA ASN A 411 -38.74 -7.23 14.33
C ASN A 411 -40.24 -7.56 14.37
N ALA A 412 -40.89 -7.46 15.53
CA ALA A 412 -42.33 -7.64 15.66
C ALA A 412 -43.09 -6.57 14.89
N GLU A 413 -42.70 -5.30 15.02
CA GLU A 413 -43.28 -4.18 14.28
C GLU A 413 -43.07 -4.32 12.77
N ALA A 414 -41.87 -4.74 12.31
CA ALA A 414 -41.58 -5.01 10.91
C ALA A 414 -42.52 -6.07 10.32
N LYS A 415 -42.74 -7.18 11.04
CA LYS A 415 -43.68 -8.23 10.60
C LYS A 415 -45.14 -7.75 10.52
N GLU A 416 -45.55 -6.88 11.44
CA GLU A 416 -46.86 -6.28 11.40
C GLU A 416 -47.04 -5.37 10.19
N LEU A 417 -46.03 -4.51 9.92
CA LEU A 417 -45.97 -3.65 8.74
C LEU A 417 -45.95 -4.46 7.43
N GLU A 418 -45.17 -5.54 7.33
CA GLU A 418 -45.18 -6.46 6.18
C GLU A 418 -46.57 -7.01 5.94
N THR A 419 -47.26 -7.45 7.00
CA THR A 419 -48.62 -7.97 6.93
C THR A 419 -49.60 -6.91 6.44
N GLN A 420 -49.46 -5.67 6.92
CA GLN A 420 -50.28 -4.53 6.53
C GLN A 420 -50.05 -4.13 5.08
N ILE A 421 -48.80 -4.09 4.63
CA ILE A 421 -48.43 -3.84 3.23
C ILE A 421 -49.04 -4.91 2.33
N GLY A 422 -48.92 -6.20 2.71
CA GLY A 422 -49.50 -7.31 1.96
C GLY A 422 -51.04 -7.20 1.82
N LYS A 423 -51.74 -6.78 2.90
CA LYS A 423 -53.20 -6.51 2.85
C LYS A 423 -53.54 -5.34 1.94
N ASN A 424 -52.77 -4.26 2.03
CA ASN A 424 -53.00 -3.09 1.23
C ASN A 424 -52.77 -3.37 -0.28
N LEU A 425 -51.74 -4.10 -0.62
CA LEU A 425 -51.45 -4.53 -1.99
C LEU A 425 -52.59 -5.39 -2.55
N LYS A 426 -53.10 -6.38 -1.79
CA LYS A 426 -54.25 -7.19 -2.20
C LYS A 426 -55.52 -6.36 -2.42
N ALA A 427 -55.78 -5.41 -1.54
CA ALA A 427 -56.91 -4.47 -1.69
C ALA A 427 -56.79 -3.54 -2.92
N LEU A 428 -55.56 -3.15 -3.27
CA LEU A 428 -55.29 -2.29 -4.44
C LEU A 428 -55.41 -3.04 -5.78
N PHE A 429 -55.04 -4.29 -5.82
CA PHE A 429 -55.01 -5.09 -7.05
C PHE A 429 -56.19 -6.06 -7.19
N GLY A 430 -57.10 -6.12 -6.22
CA GLY A 430 -58.38 -6.82 -6.31
C GLY A 430 -58.22 -8.36 -6.17
N GLU A 431 -57.19 -8.85 -5.45
CA GLU A 431 -57.02 -10.24 -5.08
C GLU A 431 -57.45 -10.54 -3.62
#